data_b1cd406c059f8983406ae1e51d1ffe6d
#
_entry.id   b1cd406c059f8983406ae1e51d1ffe6d
#
_cell.length_a   1.000
_cell.length_b   1.000
_cell.length_c   1.000
_cell.angle_alpha   90.00
_cell.angle_beta   90.00
_cell.angle_gamma   90.00
#
_symmetry.space_group_name_H-M   'P 1'
#
loop_
_entity.id
_entity.type
_entity.pdbx_description
1 polymer ?
#
loop_
_entity_poly.entity_id
_entity_poly.type
_entity_poly.pdbx_seq_one_letter_code
_entity_poly.pdbx_strand_id
1 'polypeptide(L)'
;MVIAVDFDGTLFEESYPEVGAPKWDIINYCKRRKEMGDTLILWTCRARKRLKMAIRACKEVGLDFDYINNHTKESLKRYGRARRGCKILADVYIDDKAINPKELENDIFQNG
;
A
#
# COMPACT_ATOMS: atom_id res chain seq x y z
N MET A 1 -2.32 10.04 -9.76
CA MET A 1 -1.62 9.90 -8.46
C MET A 1 -0.97 8.55 -8.31
N VAL A 2 0.03 8.48 -7.46
CA VAL A 2 0.66 7.20 -7.07
C VAL A 2 0.16 6.86 -5.67
N ILE A 3 -0.41 5.67 -5.52
CA ILE A 3 -1.01 5.19 -4.27
C ILE A 3 -0.29 3.92 -3.85
N ALA A 4 0.35 3.95 -2.68
CA ALA A 4 0.98 2.78 -2.09
C ALA A 4 0.03 2.19 -1.05
N VAL A 5 -0.26 0.90 -1.16
CA VAL A 5 -1.26 0.22 -0.34
C VAL A 5 -0.65 -0.96 0.38
N ASP A 6 -0.82 -1.00 1.70
CA ASP A 6 -0.43 -2.13 2.53
C ASP A 6 -1.38 -3.31 2.32
N PHE A 7 -0.92 -4.52 2.62
CA PHE A 7 -1.70 -5.75 2.44
C PHE A 7 -2.40 -6.18 3.73
N ASP A 8 -1.62 -6.65 4.71
CA ASP A 8 -2.17 -7.21 5.96
C ASP A 8 -2.80 -6.11 6.82
N GLY A 9 -4.07 -6.26 7.16
CA GLY A 9 -4.83 -5.29 7.95
C GLY A 9 -5.41 -4.14 7.14
N THR A 10 -5.08 -4.02 5.86
CA THR A 10 -5.53 -2.92 4.99
C THR A 10 -6.40 -3.43 3.84
N LEU A 11 -5.87 -4.26 2.96
CA LEU A 11 -6.64 -4.88 1.87
C LEU A 11 -7.38 -6.14 2.34
N PHE A 12 -6.77 -6.87 3.24
CA PHE A 12 -7.32 -8.07 3.86
C PHE A 12 -7.17 -7.96 5.37
N GLU A 13 -8.06 -8.57 6.11
CA GLU A 13 -7.94 -8.61 7.57
C GLU A 13 -6.63 -9.28 7.96
N GLU A 14 -6.07 -8.83 9.09
CA GLU A 14 -4.80 -9.35 9.58
C GLU A 14 -4.95 -10.82 9.98
N SER A 15 -4.17 -11.70 9.36
CA SER A 15 -4.15 -13.13 9.65
C SER A 15 -2.79 -13.76 9.30
N TYR A 16 -1.75 -12.92 9.23
CA TYR A 16 -0.42 -13.37 8.85
C TYR A 16 0.02 -14.59 9.66
N PRO A 17 0.60 -15.65 9.07
CA PRO A 17 1.09 -15.74 7.68
C PRO A 17 0.02 -16.07 6.64
N GLU A 18 -1.20 -16.39 7.06
CA GLU A 18 -2.31 -16.66 6.16
C GLU A 18 -2.88 -15.36 5.59
N VAL A 19 -3.80 -15.47 4.67
CA VAL A 19 -4.53 -14.33 4.11
C VAL A 19 -5.90 -14.27 4.77
N GLY A 20 -6.22 -13.14 5.39
CA GLY A 20 -7.51 -12.95 6.05
C GLY A 20 -8.63 -12.65 5.07
N ALA A 21 -9.78 -12.27 5.58
CA ALA A 21 -10.94 -11.93 4.77
C ALA A 21 -10.70 -10.62 4.00
N PRO A 22 -11.22 -10.49 2.77
CA PRO A 22 -11.04 -9.27 1.99
C PRO A 22 -11.79 -8.09 2.60
N LYS A 23 -11.16 -6.93 2.62
CA LYS A 23 -11.75 -5.67 3.03
C LYS A 23 -12.25 -4.94 1.79
N TRP A 24 -13.46 -5.23 1.38
CA TRP A 24 -14.02 -4.81 0.11
C TRP A 24 -14.10 -3.30 -0.08
N ASP A 25 -14.28 -2.54 0.98
CA ASP A 25 -14.31 -1.08 0.91
C ASP A 25 -12.98 -0.51 0.40
N ILE A 26 -11.88 -1.02 0.92
CA ILE A 26 -10.53 -0.59 0.50
C ILE A 26 -10.20 -1.15 -0.89
N ILE A 27 -10.51 -2.43 -1.13
CA ILE A 27 -10.29 -3.06 -2.43
C ILE A 27 -11.02 -2.29 -3.53
N ASN A 28 -12.30 -1.99 -3.31
CA ASN A 28 -13.11 -1.27 -4.30
C ASN A 28 -12.62 0.16 -4.51
N TYR A 29 -12.17 0.82 -3.47
CA TYR A 29 -11.54 2.14 -3.58
C TYR A 29 -10.32 2.08 -4.51
N CYS A 30 -9.43 1.11 -4.29
CA CYS A 30 -8.23 0.94 -5.11
C CYS A 30 -8.58 0.64 -6.57
N LYS A 31 -9.60 -0.20 -6.81
CA LYS A 31 -10.05 -0.50 -8.17
C LYS A 31 -10.54 0.76 -8.88
N ARG A 32 -11.33 1.58 -8.19
CA ARG A 32 -11.82 2.85 -8.78
C ARG A 32 -10.67 3.79 -9.12
N ARG A 33 -9.69 3.90 -8.22
CA ARG A 33 -8.54 4.77 -8.46
C ARG A 33 -7.74 4.31 -9.68
N LYS A 34 -7.57 3.00 -9.82
CA LYS A 34 -6.88 2.44 -10.98
C LYS A 34 -7.65 2.73 -12.28
N GLU A 35 -8.96 2.59 -12.27
CA GLU A 35 -9.81 2.92 -13.42
C GLU A 35 -9.71 4.40 -13.79
N MET A 36 -9.45 5.27 -12.82
CA MET A 36 -9.26 6.69 -13.04
C MET A 36 -7.86 7.05 -13.56
N GLY A 37 -7.00 6.06 -13.74
CA GLY A 37 -5.66 6.26 -14.27
C GLY A 37 -4.57 6.39 -13.22
N ASP A 38 -4.87 6.17 -11.96
CA ASP A 38 -3.87 6.22 -10.88
C ASP A 38 -2.98 4.98 -10.90
N THR A 39 -1.76 5.15 -10.42
CA THR A 39 -0.78 4.07 -10.28
C THR A 39 -0.90 3.45 -8.89
N LEU A 40 -0.98 2.12 -8.83
CA LEU A 40 -1.06 1.39 -7.56
C LEU A 40 0.24 0.63 -7.31
N ILE A 41 0.75 0.76 -6.09
CA ILE A 41 1.91 0.02 -5.61
C ILE A 41 1.46 -0.84 -4.43
N LEU A 42 1.73 -2.14 -4.47
CA LEU A 42 1.59 -2.99 -3.30
C LEU A 42 2.82 -2.80 -2.43
N TRP A 43 2.62 -2.33 -1.20
CA TRP A 43 3.68 -1.98 -0.26
C TRP A 43 3.54 -2.83 1.00
N THR A 44 4.27 -3.96 1.08
CA THR A 44 4.07 -4.96 2.13
C THR A 44 5.41 -5.51 2.64
N CYS A 45 5.42 -5.91 3.92
CA CYS A 45 6.56 -6.60 4.51
C CYS A 45 6.67 -8.06 4.08
N ARG A 46 5.64 -8.60 3.43
CA ARG A 46 5.67 -9.98 2.94
C ARG A 46 6.74 -10.16 1.89
N ALA A 47 7.38 -11.33 1.91
CA ALA A 47 8.43 -11.68 0.97
C ALA A 47 8.27 -13.13 0.51
N ARG A 48 8.88 -13.47 -0.62
CA ARG A 48 8.96 -14.84 -1.16
C ARG A 48 7.58 -15.51 -1.23
N LYS A 49 7.43 -16.67 -0.61
CA LYS A 49 6.21 -17.47 -0.62
C LYS A 49 5.00 -16.68 -0.10
N ARG A 50 5.18 -15.94 0.98
CA ARG A 50 4.10 -15.17 1.60
C ARG A 50 3.67 -14.00 0.71
N LEU A 51 4.61 -13.40 -0.02
CA LEU A 51 4.31 -12.37 -0.99
C LEU A 51 3.53 -12.95 -2.18
N LYS A 52 3.87 -14.14 -2.66
CA LYS A 52 3.13 -14.80 -3.73
C LYS A 52 1.69 -15.07 -3.33
N MET A 53 1.46 -15.45 -2.08
CA MET A 53 0.11 -15.65 -1.54
C MET A 53 -0.69 -14.35 -1.59
N ALA A 54 -0.07 -13.23 -1.19
CA ALA A 54 -0.71 -11.92 -1.21
C ALA A 54 -1.06 -11.48 -2.63
N ILE A 55 -0.14 -11.64 -3.57
CA ILE A 55 -0.36 -11.30 -4.97
C ILE A 55 -1.50 -12.09 -5.56
N ARG A 56 -1.56 -13.40 -5.27
CA ARG A 56 -2.65 -14.28 -5.72
C ARG A 56 -3.99 -13.81 -5.16
N ALA A 57 -4.03 -13.51 -3.86
CA ALA A 57 -5.26 -13.05 -3.22
C ALA A 57 -5.77 -11.75 -3.85
N CYS A 58 -4.87 -10.82 -4.16
CA CYS A 58 -5.23 -9.58 -4.84
C CYS A 58 -5.81 -9.84 -6.23
N LYS A 59 -5.20 -10.74 -7.00
CA LYS A 59 -5.70 -11.10 -8.33
C LYS A 59 -7.09 -11.74 -8.26
N GLU A 60 -7.33 -12.57 -7.26
CA GLU A 60 -8.63 -13.25 -7.07
C GLU A 60 -9.75 -12.24 -6.82
N VAL A 61 -9.47 -11.12 -6.18
CA VAL A 61 -10.44 -10.06 -5.96
C VAL A 61 -10.44 -9.01 -7.08
N GLY A 62 -9.67 -9.25 -8.15
CA GLY A 62 -9.65 -8.38 -9.32
C GLY A 62 -8.79 -7.14 -9.18
N LEU A 63 -7.81 -7.15 -8.29
CA LEU A 63 -6.95 -6.01 -8.03
C LEU A 63 -5.54 -6.25 -8.60
N ASP A 64 -5.16 -5.45 -9.60
CA ASP A 64 -3.84 -5.49 -10.22
C ASP A 64 -3.00 -4.31 -9.77
N PHE A 65 -1.74 -4.58 -9.43
CA PHE A 65 -0.77 -3.56 -9.05
C PHE A 65 0.20 -3.30 -10.19
N ASP A 66 0.55 -2.02 -10.36
CA ASP A 66 1.55 -1.62 -11.35
C ASP A 66 2.96 -1.95 -10.87
N TYR A 67 3.17 -1.89 -9.56
CA TYR A 67 4.46 -2.20 -8.92
C TYR A 67 4.22 -2.95 -7.61
N ILE A 68 5.19 -3.76 -7.22
CA ILE A 68 5.17 -4.52 -5.96
C ILE A 68 6.46 -4.23 -5.23
N ASN A 69 6.35 -3.57 -4.06
CA ASN A 69 7.49 -3.22 -3.22
C ASN A 69 8.61 -2.51 -3.96
N ASN A 70 8.24 -1.66 -4.93
CA ASN A 70 9.22 -1.01 -5.78
C ASN A 70 8.77 0.41 -6.12
N HIS A 71 9.75 1.24 -6.48
CA HIS A 71 9.51 2.60 -6.95
C HIS A 71 8.94 2.59 -8.36
N THR A 72 8.16 3.62 -8.71
CA THR A 72 7.72 3.82 -10.09
C THR A 72 8.93 4.17 -10.96
N LYS A 73 8.80 3.91 -12.26
CA LYS A 73 9.84 4.30 -13.24
C LYS A 73 10.09 5.80 -13.23
N GLU A 74 9.04 6.59 -13.08
CA GLU A 74 9.11 8.05 -13.02
C GLU A 74 9.89 8.51 -11.79
N SER A 75 9.64 7.90 -10.64
CA SER A 75 10.35 8.20 -9.41
C SER A 75 11.86 7.90 -9.53
N LEU A 76 12.19 6.73 -10.06
CA LEU A 76 13.59 6.32 -10.26
C LEU A 76 14.29 7.25 -11.26
N LYS A 77 13.60 7.64 -12.32
CA LYS A 77 14.14 8.54 -13.34
C LYS A 77 14.41 9.93 -12.76
N ARG A 78 13.51 10.42 -11.89
CA ARG A 78 13.63 11.77 -11.30
C ARG A 78 14.70 11.84 -10.21
N TYR A 79 14.76 10.85 -9.34
CA TYR A 79 15.59 10.87 -8.13
C TYR A 79 16.79 9.93 -8.17
N GLY A 80 16.87 9.09 -9.20
CA GLY A 80 18.02 8.22 -9.46
C GLY A 80 18.23 7.15 -8.39
N ARG A 81 19.48 6.73 -8.26
CA ARG A 81 19.88 5.65 -7.36
C ARG A 81 19.69 5.96 -5.89
N ALA A 82 19.60 7.24 -5.52
CA ALA A 82 19.36 7.64 -4.14
C ALA A 82 18.04 7.09 -3.58
N ARG A 83 17.13 6.66 -4.45
CA ARG A 83 15.84 6.09 -4.06
C ARG A 83 15.88 4.61 -3.74
N ARG A 84 16.94 3.90 -4.12
CA ARG A 84 17.02 2.46 -3.87
C ARG A 84 17.06 2.18 -2.38
N GLY A 85 16.24 1.21 -1.93
CA GLY A 85 16.17 0.81 -0.53
C GLY A 85 15.56 1.86 0.39
N CYS A 86 15.14 2.99 -0.15
CA CYS A 86 14.50 4.05 0.62
C CYS A 86 12.99 3.90 0.60
N LYS A 87 12.31 4.76 1.37
CA LYS A 87 10.85 4.81 1.38
C LYS A 87 10.33 4.98 -0.05
N ILE A 88 9.35 4.18 -0.43
CA ILE A 88 8.70 4.28 -1.73
C ILE A 88 7.98 5.62 -1.82
N LEU A 89 8.24 6.37 -2.89
CA LEU A 89 7.57 7.64 -3.13
C LEU A 89 6.16 7.40 -3.66
N ALA A 90 5.17 7.91 -2.96
CA ALA A 90 3.78 7.89 -3.36
C ALA A 90 3.09 9.18 -2.92
N ASP A 91 2.00 9.51 -3.59
CA ASP A 91 1.18 10.66 -3.21
C ASP A 91 0.33 10.33 -1.99
N VAL A 92 -0.10 9.07 -1.88
CA VAL A 92 -0.94 8.59 -0.78
C VAL A 92 -0.45 7.24 -0.33
N TYR A 93 -0.43 7.02 0.99
CA TYR A 93 -0.13 5.72 1.61
C TYR A 93 -1.37 5.26 2.36
N ILE A 94 -1.87 4.07 2.00
CA ILE A 94 -3.01 3.45 2.68
C ILE A 94 -2.46 2.31 3.52
N ASP A 95 -2.47 2.48 4.85
CA ASP A 95 -1.86 1.55 5.79
C ASP A 95 -2.62 1.64 7.12
N ASP A 96 -3.04 0.49 7.65
CA ASP A 96 -3.81 0.40 8.88
C ASP A 96 -3.03 0.82 10.14
N LYS A 97 -1.70 0.82 10.06
CA LYS A 97 -0.82 1.15 11.18
C LYS A 97 -0.21 2.55 11.07
N ALA A 98 -0.55 3.29 10.03
CA ALA A 98 -0.05 4.64 9.84
C ALA A 98 -0.93 5.66 10.57
N ILE A 99 -0.30 6.67 11.15
CA ILE A 99 -1.00 7.79 11.78
C ILE A 99 -0.64 9.05 11.02
N ASN A 100 -1.64 9.80 10.59
CA ASN A 100 -1.40 11.10 9.98
C ASN A 100 -0.98 12.08 11.09
N PRO A 101 0.13 12.83 10.90
CA PRO A 101 0.59 13.78 11.93
C PRO A 101 -0.47 14.76 12.41
N LYS A 102 -1.43 15.11 11.57
CA LYS A 102 -2.54 15.99 11.95
C LYS A 102 -3.40 15.39 13.06
N GLU A 103 -3.53 14.07 13.09
CA GLU A 103 -4.27 13.37 14.15
C GLU A 103 -3.53 13.46 15.48
N LEU A 104 -2.20 13.47 15.44
CA LEU A 104 -1.37 13.57 16.64
C LEU A 104 -1.33 14.97 17.23
N GLU A 105 -1.54 15.99 16.44
CA GLU A 105 -1.52 17.39 16.92
C GLU A 105 -2.50 17.60 18.06
N ASN A 106 -3.71 17.07 17.91
CA ASN A 106 -4.73 17.17 18.97
C ASN A 106 -4.32 16.45 20.24
N ASP A 107 -3.75 15.25 20.11
CA ASP A 107 -3.31 14.46 21.26
C ASP A 107 -2.16 15.15 22.00
N ILE A 108 -1.19 15.68 21.25
CA ILE A 108 -0.04 16.39 21.83
C ILE A 108 -0.50 17.60 22.63
N PHE A 109 -1.39 18.41 22.07
CA PHE A 109 -1.86 19.64 22.72
C PHE A 109 -2.84 19.39 23.85
N GLN A 110 -3.57 18.28 23.82
CA GLN A 110 -4.53 17.95 24.87
C GLN A 110 -3.92 17.21 26.04
N ASN A 111 -2.88 16.41 25.80
CA ASN A 111 -2.29 15.50 26.78
C ASN A 111 -0.87 15.90 27.21
N GLY A 112 -0.31 16.83 26.53
CA GLY A 112 1.03 17.33 26.82
C GLY A 112 0.97 18.64 27.56
#